data_a43e36e8e1c1c29057f0babbd8eaea67
#
_entry.id   a43e36e8e1c1c29057f0babbd8eaea67
#
_cell.length_a   1.000
_cell.length_b   1.000
_cell.length_c   1.000
_cell.angle_alpha   90.00
_cell.angle_beta   90.00
_cell.angle_gamma   90.00
#
_symmetry.space_group_name_H-M   'P 1'
#
loop_
_entity.id
_entity.type
_entity.pdbx_description
1 polymer ?
#
loop_
_entity_poly.entity_id
_entity_poly.type
_entity_poly.pdbx_seq_one_letter_code
_entity_poly.pdbx_strand_id
1 'polypeptide(L)'
;MTKSHPSSPGPQSGRTGMLAALLALSVSTIALTAPRTASGAPGEVVVDEGFNTPELPAGWSAAEGDWKVENGRLVGTSADAGRQTRITFGRHLDDFRVEVTARFETAVDDVHWTALGLEFGRSATDTAGRDVRIAVEVHGTTARWTVDGGEVMSAARVARSADDGQALLVDGATVSFDDVRVTALAPGAFVRRPGAPLAVFAHRGASSAAPENTLLADEVARRAGADWIENDVRPSRDGVPYVLHDDTVNRTTNGTGAVRDLTAAQLDGLDAGSWFAPTTAGARLPSLAAQLDDLRTRGGNLLLEIKGPHTRDEVARIVQEVRGHEMTGRVLVQSFEADALRHTRELAPELPLALLRSGLDDDPVAVSRELGLAAYHPADEALAARPEVVAALHAAGVAVNVWTVDSATRWKALDAAGVDGVITNRPAELAGWISAHQ
;
A
#
# COMPACT_ATOMS: atom_id res chain seq x y z
N MET A 1 -49.51 55.42 -9.19
CA MET A 1 -50.08 54.35 -10.07
C MET A 1 -48.94 53.78 -10.87
N THR A 2 -48.43 52.62 -10.43
CA THR A 2 -47.70 51.69 -11.28
C THR A 2 -47.56 50.39 -10.48
N LYS A 3 -48.11 49.33 -11.02
CA LYS A 3 -48.26 48.03 -10.44
C LYS A 3 -46.95 47.27 -10.48
N SER A 4 -46.53 46.72 -9.35
CA SER A 4 -45.47 45.70 -9.24
C SER A 4 -46.04 44.32 -9.58
N HIS A 5 -45.38 43.59 -10.51
CA HIS A 5 -45.59 42.17 -10.75
C HIS A 5 -44.57 41.36 -9.92
N PRO A 6 -44.95 40.23 -9.35
CA PRO A 6 -44.04 39.33 -8.64
C PRO A 6 -43.35 38.39 -9.65
N SER A 7 -42.04 38.30 -9.56
CA SER A 7 -41.21 37.33 -10.26
C SER A 7 -41.25 35.97 -9.58
N SER A 8 -41.49 34.93 -10.37
CA SER A 8 -41.47 33.52 -9.98
C SER A 8 -40.05 33.08 -9.57
N PRO A 9 -39.87 32.14 -8.61
CA PRO A 9 -38.58 31.58 -8.29
C PRO A 9 -38.25 30.47 -9.28
N GLY A 10 -37.05 30.55 -9.83
CA GLY A 10 -36.43 29.49 -10.63
C GLY A 10 -35.93 28.32 -9.77
N PRO A 11 -35.66 27.14 -10.37
CA PRO A 11 -35.34 25.95 -9.63
C PRO A 11 -33.97 26.06 -8.95
N GLN A 12 -33.96 25.85 -7.62
CA GLN A 12 -32.72 25.72 -6.87
C GLN A 12 -32.06 24.37 -7.21
N SER A 13 -30.88 24.45 -7.79
CA SER A 13 -29.96 23.30 -7.91
C SER A 13 -29.52 22.87 -6.52
N GLY A 14 -29.85 21.64 -6.14
CA GLY A 14 -29.40 21.04 -4.89
C GLY A 14 -27.87 21.01 -4.82
N ARG A 15 -27.32 21.78 -3.90
CA ARG A 15 -25.95 21.61 -3.43
C ARG A 15 -25.95 20.46 -2.43
N THR A 16 -25.40 19.33 -2.83
CA THR A 16 -25.00 18.24 -1.94
C THR A 16 -23.94 18.79 -0.97
N GLY A 17 -24.36 19.15 0.24
CA GLY A 17 -23.42 19.54 1.28
C GLY A 17 -22.71 18.29 1.80
N MET A 18 -21.43 18.13 1.47
CA MET A 18 -20.54 17.21 2.15
C MET A 18 -20.30 17.75 3.57
N LEU A 19 -20.98 17.20 4.57
CA LEU A 19 -20.60 17.40 5.97
C LEU A 19 -19.45 16.41 6.27
N ALA A 20 -18.29 16.96 6.61
CA ALA A 20 -17.18 16.20 7.14
C ALA A 20 -17.51 15.78 8.57
N ALA A 21 -17.71 14.49 8.83
CA ALA A 21 -17.81 13.95 10.16
C ALA A 21 -16.47 14.09 10.89
N LEU A 22 -16.38 14.97 11.89
CA LEU A 22 -15.26 15.04 12.82
C LEU A 22 -15.41 13.90 13.83
N LEU A 23 -14.60 12.86 13.71
CA LEU A 23 -14.38 11.90 14.79
C LEU A 23 -13.58 12.60 15.91
N ALA A 24 -14.23 12.94 17.00
CA ALA A 24 -13.57 13.37 18.22
C ALA A 24 -13.05 12.15 18.97
N LEU A 25 -11.74 11.86 18.83
CA LEU A 25 -11.03 10.96 19.74
C LEU A 25 -10.37 11.78 20.85
N SER A 26 -10.65 11.41 22.12
CA SER A 26 -10.00 11.96 23.29
C SER A 26 -8.49 11.73 23.24
N VAL A 27 -7.71 12.82 23.24
CA VAL A 27 -6.24 12.78 23.32
C VAL A 27 -5.85 12.55 24.77
N SER A 28 -5.42 11.34 25.11
CA SER A 28 -4.62 11.09 26.30
C SER A 28 -3.14 11.10 25.89
N THR A 29 -2.40 12.01 26.48
CA THR A 29 -0.93 12.10 26.33
C THR A 29 -0.27 10.86 26.89
N ILE A 30 0.37 10.06 26.05
CA ILE A 30 1.14 8.88 26.44
C ILE A 30 2.56 8.95 25.88
N ALA A 31 3.49 8.55 26.75
CA ALA A 31 4.91 8.48 26.52
C ALA A 31 5.27 7.62 25.30
N LEU A 32 6.29 8.08 24.54
CA LEU A 32 6.90 7.35 23.44
C LEU A 32 7.43 5.98 23.90
N THR A 33 6.71 4.93 23.61
CA THR A 33 7.25 3.58 23.50
C THR A 33 7.30 3.19 22.04
N ALA A 34 8.38 2.51 21.62
CA ALA A 34 8.59 2.08 20.23
C ALA A 34 7.35 1.36 19.67
N PRO A 35 7.00 1.58 18.37
CA PRO A 35 5.81 0.98 17.78
C PRO A 35 5.94 -0.54 17.80
N ARG A 36 5.06 -1.21 18.52
CA ARG A 36 4.78 -2.63 18.31
C ARG A 36 3.99 -2.72 17.00
N THR A 37 4.61 -3.26 15.96
CA THR A 37 3.91 -3.65 14.74
C THR A 37 2.95 -4.80 15.09
N ALA A 38 1.67 -4.49 15.22
CA ALA A 38 0.61 -5.48 15.40
C ALA A 38 0.07 -5.88 14.00
N SER A 39 0.88 -6.66 13.26
CA SER A 39 0.43 -7.27 12.02
C SER A 39 -0.21 -8.63 12.31
N GLY A 40 -1.40 -8.87 11.75
CA GLY A 40 -1.94 -10.21 11.58
C GLY A 40 -1.34 -10.85 10.31
N ALA A 41 -1.35 -12.18 10.22
CA ALA A 41 -1.06 -12.82 8.94
C ALA A 41 -2.11 -12.39 7.91
N PRO A 42 -1.73 -11.98 6.69
CA PRO A 42 -2.70 -11.60 5.66
C PRO A 42 -3.76 -12.70 5.45
N GLY A 43 -5.04 -12.32 5.54
CA GLY A 43 -6.15 -13.26 5.47
C GLY A 43 -6.51 -13.96 6.80
N GLU A 44 -5.77 -13.72 7.89
CA GLU A 44 -6.14 -14.21 9.22
C GLU A 44 -7.49 -13.61 9.65
N VAL A 45 -8.44 -14.47 9.97
CA VAL A 45 -9.72 -14.06 10.55
C VAL A 45 -9.52 -13.91 12.07
N VAL A 46 -9.57 -12.68 12.55
CA VAL A 46 -9.34 -12.32 13.97
C VAL A 46 -10.64 -12.38 14.78
N VAL A 47 -11.74 -12.04 14.14
CA VAL A 47 -13.11 -12.12 14.71
C VAL A 47 -14.02 -12.73 13.66
N ASP A 48 -14.87 -13.65 14.08
CA ASP A 48 -15.95 -14.23 13.27
C ASP A 48 -17.10 -14.57 14.22
N GLU A 49 -18.07 -13.64 14.35
CA GLU A 49 -19.09 -13.70 15.39
C GLU A 49 -20.49 -13.49 14.83
N GLY A 50 -21.36 -14.47 15.03
CA GLY A 50 -22.76 -14.49 14.63
C GLY A 50 -23.74 -14.54 15.80
N PHE A 51 -23.30 -14.19 17.03
CA PHE A 51 -24.12 -14.02 18.24
C PHE A 51 -25.09 -15.15 18.55
N ASN A 52 -24.63 -16.39 18.38
CA ASN A 52 -25.47 -17.60 18.54
C ASN A 52 -25.81 -17.94 20.00
N THR A 53 -25.22 -17.25 20.98
CA THR A 53 -25.49 -17.38 22.41
C THR A 53 -25.99 -16.07 22.99
N PRO A 54 -26.81 -16.07 24.06
CA PRO A 54 -27.36 -14.84 24.65
C PRO A 54 -26.35 -14.01 25.45
N GLU A 55 -25.13 -14.50 25.62
CA GLU A 55 -24.06 -13.85 26.35
C GLU A 55 -23.17 -13.07 25.37
N LEU A 56 -22.58 -11.96 25.84
CA LEU A 56 -21.55 -11.26 25.05
C LEU A 56 -20.35 -12.21 24.84
N PRO A 57 -19.82 -12.24 23.60
CA PRO A 57 -18.67 -13.10 23.29
C PRO A 57 -17.44 -12.74 24.13
N ALA A 58 -16.58 -13.70 24.41
CA ALA A 58 -15.35 -13.48 25.12
C ALA A 58 -14.46 -12.43 24.41
N GLY A 59 -13.95 -11.47 25.18
CA GLY A 59 -13.14 -10.36 24.63
C GLY A 59 -13.94 -9.19 24.08
N TRP A 60 -15.28 -9.23 24.15
CA TRP A 60 -16.14 -8.08 23.87
C TRP A 60 -16.40 -7.29 25.16
N SER A 61 -16.29 -5.98 25.09
CA SER A 61 -16.46 -5.10 26.24
C SER A 61 -17.31 -3.89 25.89
N ALA A 62 -18.46 -3.76 26.56
CA ALA A 62 -19.28 -2.55 26.49
C ALA A 62 -18.56 -1.43 27.25
N ALA A 63 -17.96 -0.49 26.52
CA ALA A 63 -17.28 0.66 27.10
C ALA A 63 -18.25 1.76 27.51
N GLU A 64 -19.35 1.90 26.75
CA GLU A 64 -20.40 2.91 26.96
C GLU A 64 -21.75 2.35 26.51
N GLY A 65 -22.82 2.67 27.26
CA GLY A 65 -24.20 2.36 26.94
C GLY A 65 -24.60 0.90 27.16
N ASP A 66 -25.81 0.57 26.67
CA ASP A 66 -26.40 -0.76 26.84
C ASP A 66 -26.22 -1.61 25.61
N TRP A 67 -25.53 -2.75 25.81
CA TRP A 67 -25.29 -3.75 24.80
C TRP A 67 -25.74 -5.12 25.29
N LYS A 68 -26.49 -5.83 24.47
CA LYS A 68 -27.01 -7.18 24.78
C LYS A 68 -27.15 -8.01 23.53
N VAL A 69 -27.11 -9.32 23.69
CA VAL A 69 -27.45 -10.25 22.60
C VAL A 69 -28.92 -10.65 22.73
N GLU A 70 -29.72 -10.34 21.71
CA GLU A 70 -31.11 -10.70 21.62
C GLU A 70 -31.46 -11.26 20.25
N ASN A 71 -32.21 -12.37 20.21
CA ASN A 71 -32.67 -13.00 18.98
C ASN A 71 -31.53 -13.34 17.99
N GLY A 72 -30.35 -13.72 18.50
CA GLY A 72 -29.18 -14.04 17.68
C GLY A 72 -28.49 -12.83 17.07
N ARG A 73 -28.66 -11.63 17.65
CA ARG A 73 -28.01 -10.39 17.17
C ARG A 73 -27.50 -9.59 18.35
N LEU A 74 -26.41 -8.88 18.18
CA LEU A 74 -25.91 -7.90 19.14
C LEU A 74 -26.70 -6.60 18.98
N VAL A 75 -27.35 -6.14 20.04
CA VAL A 75 -28.16 -4.92 20.04
C VAL A 75 -27.47 -3.85 20.85
N GLY A 76 -27.17 -2.71 20.22
CA GLY A 76 -26.71 -1.49 20.87
C GLY A 76 -27.78 -0.42 20.84
N THR A 77 -28.02 0.25 22.00
CA THR A 77 -29.03 1.30 22.11
C THR A 77 -28.41 2.58 22.65
N SER A 78 -28.64 3.67 21.94
CA SER A 78 -28.43 5.04 22.38
C SER A 78 -29.75 5.75 22.51
N ALA A 79 -30.08 6.21 23.72
CA ALA A 79 -31.36 6.84 24.01
C ALA A 79 -31.47 8.30 23.55
N ASP A 80 -30.32 8.97 23.37
CA ASP A 80 -30.25 10.40 23.07
C ASP A 80 -29.33 10.65 21.88
N ALA A 81 -29.70 11.51 20.96
CA ALA A 81 -28.82 11.99 19.91
C ALA A 81 -27.61 12.73 20.51
N GLY A 82 -26.39 12.41 20.04
CA GLY A 82 -25.14 12.95 20.56
C GLY A 82 -24.58 12.23 21.79
N ARG A 83 -25.22 11.14 22.26
CA ARG A 83 -24.70 10.25 23.29
C ARG A 83 -24.38 8.90 22.68
N GLN A 84 -23.15 8.76 22.26
CA GLN A 84 -22.67 7.50 21.66
C GLN A 84 -22.67 6.37 22.67
N THR A 85 -23.01 5.17 22.21
CA THR A 85 -22.72 3.91 22.89
C THR A 85 -21.65 3.16 22.13
N ARG A 86 -20.75 2.47 22.84
CA ARG A 86 -19.60 1.81 22.24
C ARG A 86 -19.33 0.45 22.85
N ILE A 87 -19.14 -0.54 21.99
CA ILE A 87 -18.59 -1.84 22.36
C ILE A 87 -17.30 -2.09 21.60
N THR A 88 -16.28 -2.55 22.31
CA THR A 88 -14.96 -2.87 21.74
C THR A 88 -14.74 -4.38 21.66
N PHE A 89 -13.98 -4.83 20.68
CA PHE A 89 -13.69 -6.24 20.42
C PHE A 89 -12.41 -6.42 19.61
N GLY A 90 -11.96 -7.66 19.46
CA GLY A 90 -10.80 -8.00 18.67
C GLY A 90 -9.48 -7.53 19.29
N ARG A 91 -8.52 -7.20 18.47
CA ARG A 91 -7.18 -6.72 18.86
C ARG A 91 -6.72 -5.62 17.91
N HIS A 92 -5.72 -4.84 18.29
CA HIS A 92 -5.13 -3.84 17.40
C HIS A 92 -4.56 -4.50 16.15
N LEU A 93 -4.89 -3.93 14.98
CA LEU A 93 -4.37 -4.28 13.66
C LEU A 93 -4.11 -2.99 12.90
N ASP A 94 -2.99 -2.87 12.19
CA ASP A 94 -2.69 -1.70 11.36
C ASP A 94 -3.50 -1.73 10.05
N ASP A 95 -3.64 -2.91 9.48
CA ASP A 95 -4.32 -3.14 8.22
C ASP A 95 -5.36 -4.25 8.41
N PHE A 96 -6.64 -3.92 8.19
CA PHE A 96 -7.72 -4.86 8.42
C PHE A 96 -8.99 -4.48 7.66
N ARG A 97 -9.88 -5.46 7.51
CA ARG A 97 -11.24 -5.30 7.03
C ARG A 97 -12.20 -5.74 8.12
N VAL A 98 -13.16 -4.87 8.46
CA VAL A 98 -14.33 -5.23 9.26
C VAL A 98 -15.51 -5.36 8.33
N GLU A 99 -16.26 -6.43 8.45
CA GLU A 99 -17.57 -6.64 7.81
C GLU A 99 -18.61 -6.89 8.86
N VAL A 100 -19.79 -6.33 8.68
CA VAL A 100 -20.90 -6.49 9.61
C VAL A 100 -22.24 -6.38 8.88
N THR A 101 -23.22 -7.18 9.30
CA THR A 101 -24.61 -7.03 8.91
C THR A 101 -25.32 -6.18 9.98
N ALA A 102 -25.73 -4.96 9.63
CA ALA A 102 -26.39 -4.03 10.54
C ALA A 102 -27.86 -3.86 10.15
N ARG A 103 -28.74 -3.70 11.17
CA ARG A 103 -30.14 -3.34 10.99
C ARG A 103 -30.51 -2.20 11.93
N PHE A 104 -31.02 -1.13 11.40
CA PHE A 104 -31.55 -0.01 12.17
C PHE A 104 -32.96 -0.36 12.62
N GLU A 105 -33.16 -0.61 13.93
CA GLU A 105 -34.44 -0.99 14.51
C GLU A 105 -35.28 0.25 14.80
N THR A 106 -34.69 1.28 15.43
CA THR A 106 -35.32 2.57 15.71
C THR A 106 -34.27 3.69 15.63
N ALA A 107 -34.74 4.91 15.35
CA ALA A 107 -33.96 6.14 15.49
C ALA A 107 -34.63 7.10 16.45
N VAL A 108 -33.85 7.88 17.19
CA VAL A 108 -34.35 8.89 18.14
C VAL A 108 -34.88 10.11 17.38
N ASP A 109 -34.25 10.45 16.27
CA ASP A 109 -34.71 11.47 15.35
C ASP A 109 -34.49 11.04 13.90
N ASP A 110 -35.01 11.81 12.94
CA ASP A 110 -34.91 11.52 11.51
C ASP A 110 -33.55 11.96 10.89
N VAL A 111 -32.59 12.45 11.67
CA VAL A 111 -31.44 13.20 11.15
C VAL A 111 -30.10 12.56 11.48
N HIS A 112 -29.96 11.87 12.64
CA HIS A 112 -28.67 11.36 13.14
C HIS A 112 -28.72 9.86 13.42
N TRP A 113 -28.26 9.06 12.51
CA TRP A 113 -28.10 7.60 12.67
C TRP A 113 -26.66 7.24 12.37
N THR A 114 -25.97 6.68 13.33
CA THR A 114 -24.55 6.32 13.14
C THR A 114 -24.30 4.85 13.45
N ALA A 115 -23.69 4.14 12.53
CA ALA A 115 -23.11 2.83 12.76
C ALA A 115 -21.74 2.76 12.09
N LEU A 116 -20.74 2.20 12.77
CA LEU A 116 -19.37 2.08 12.27
C LEU A 116 -18.76 3.41 11.76
N GLY A 117 -19.10 4.53 12.38
CA GLY A 117 -18.62 5.84 11.96
C GLY A 117 -19.28 6.41 10.70
N LEU A 118 -20.35 5.79 10.18
CA LEU A 118 -21.17 6.31 9.09
C LEU A 118 -22.42 6.97 9.65
N GLU A 119 -22.72 8.17 9.15
CA GLU A 119 -23.94 8.88 9.42
C GLU A 119 -24.96 8.58 8.31
N PHE A 120 -26.11 8.02 8.69
CA PHE A 120 -27.23 7.74 7.80
C PHE A 120 -28.32 8.78 8.02
N GLY A 121 -28.47 9.72 7.08
CA GLY A 121 -29.55 10.73 7.13
C GLY A 121 -30.89 10.23 6.60
N ARG A 122 -31.88 11.14 6.51
CA ARG A 122 -33.25 10.85 6.06
C ARG A 122 -33.41 10.07 4.74
N SER A 123 -32.43 10.17 3.84
CA SER A 123 -32.40 9.38 2.60
C SER A 123 -32.05 7.91 2.84
N ALA A 124 -31.65 7.53 4.04
CA ALA A 124 -31.36 6.16 4.45
C ALA A 124 -32.59 5.45 5.05
N THR A 125 -33.78 6.05 5.02
CA THR A 125 -35.04 5.41 5.45
C THR A 125 -35.34 4.11 4.71
N ASP A 126 -34.77 3.90 3.55
CA ASP A 126 -34.85 2.62 2.83
C ASP A 126 -34.09 1.48 3.53
N THR A 127 -33.30 1.77 4.56
CA THR A 127 -32.54 0.77 5.35
C THR A 127 -33.16 0.44 6.71
N ALA A 128 -34.16 1.20 7.17
CA ALA A 128 -34.83 0.93 8.45
C ALA A 128 -35.53 -0.45 8.43
N GLY A 129 -35.23 -1.29 9.42
CA GLY A 129 -35.77 -2.65 9.52
C GLY A 129 -35.23 -3.65 8.45
N ARG A 130 -34.28 -3.23 7.60
CA ARG A 130 -33.60 -4.07 6.60
C ARG A 130 -32.15 -4.33 7.01
N ASP A 131 -31.66 -5.52 6.72
CA ASP A 131 -30.24 -5.81 6.86
C ASP A 131 -29.43 -5.07 5.79
N VAL A 132 -28.37 -4.42 6.23
CA VAL A 132 -27.43 -3.70 5.41
C VAL A 132 -26.04 -4.25 5.69
N ARG A 133 -25.31 -4.67 4.65
CA ARG A 133 -23.92 -5.10 4.80
C ARG A 133 -22.99 -3.90 4.73
N ILE A 134 -22.29 -3.64 5.83
CA ILE A 134 -21.28 -2.58 5.93
C ILE A 134 -19.93 -3.23 5.98
N ALA A 135 -18.97 -2.72 5.18
CA ALA A 135 -17.57 -3.09 5.32
C ALA A 135 -16.69 -1.85 5.42
N VAL A 136 -15.66 -1.94 6.26
CA VAL A 136 -14.62 -0.92 6.43
C VAL A 136 -13.27 -1.56 6.21
N GLU A 137 -12.55 -1.10 5.19
CA GLU A 137 -11.15 -1.46 4.97
C GLU A 137 -10.26 -0.35 5.52
N VAL A 138 -9.27 -0.70 6.34
CA VAL A 138 -8.30 0.21 6.93
C VAL A 138 -6.90 -0.21 6.52
N HIS A 139 -6.13 0.74 5.98
CA HIS A 139 -4.71 0.59 5.66
C HIS A 139 -3.93 1.72 6.35
N GLY A 140 -3.24 1.39 7.44
CA GLY A 140 -2.56 2.38 8.26
C GLY A 140 -3.51 3.48 8.74
N THR A 141 -3.42 4.67 8.15
CA THR A 141 -4.27 5.83 8.45
C THR A 141 -5.39 6.10 7.44
N THR A 142 -5.46 5.32 6.35
CA THR A 142 -6.53 5.44 5.36
C THR A 142 -7.65 4.46 5.65
N ALA A 143 -8.89 4.83 5.34
CA ALA A 143 -10.02 3.93 5.46
C ALA A 143 -11.03 4.14 4.33
N ARG A 144 -11.72 3.08 3.97
CA ARG A 144 -12.76 3.05 2.95
C ARG A 144 -13.98 2.30 3.48
N TRP A 145 -15.15 2.89 3.31
CA TRP A 145 -16.43 2.30 3.70
C TRP A 145 -17.24 1.89 2.48
N THR A 146 -17.80 0.72 2.54
CA THR A 146 -18.75 0.22 1.54
C THR A 146 -20.07 -0.18 2.23
N VAL A 147 -21.17 0.06 1.54
CA VAL A 147 -22.52 -0.36 1.96
C VAL A 147 -23.14 -1.17 0.83
N ASP A 148 -23.56 -2.40 1.12
CA ASP A 148 -24.06 -3.37 0.12
C ASP A 148 -23.12 -3.52 -1.10
N GLY A 149 -21.80 -3.39 -0.86
CA GLY A 149 -20.74 -3.49 -1.88
C GLY A 149 -20.43 -2.21 -2.65
N GLY A 150 -21.24 -1.15 -2.51
CA GLY A 150 -20.97 0.17 -3.09
C GLY A 150 -20.12 1.04 -2.16
N GLU A 151 -19.09 1.70 -2.68
CA GLU A 151 -18.31 2.67 -1.90
C GLU A 151 -19.17 3.90 -1.56
N VAL A 152 -19.20 4.26 -0.29
CA VAL A 152 -19.97 5.41 0.21
C VAL A 152 -19.11 6.51 0.80
N MET A 153 -17.94 6.17 1.31
CA MET A 153 -17.00 7.11 1.92
C MET A 153 -15.57 6.58 1.87
N SER A 154 -14.61 7.51 1.76
CA SER A 154 -13.21 7.24 2.01
C SER A 154 -12.59 8.37 2.85
N ALA A 155 -11.60 8.05 3.67
CA ALA A 155 -10.89 9.00 4.52
C ALA A 155 -9.38 8.80 4.40
N ALA A 156 -8.65 9.89 4.14
CA ALA A 156 -7.18 9.88 4.06
C ALA A 156 -6.51 9.90 5.45
N ARG A 157 -7.25 10.22 6.51
CA ARG A 157 -6.76 10.23 7.88
C ARG A 157 -7.81 9.67 8.82
N VAL A 158 -7.53 8.50 9.38
CA VAL A 158 -8.29 7.92 10.46
C VAL A 158 -7.41 7.96 11.70
N ALA A 159 -7.87 8.66 12.75
CA ALA A 159 -7.19 8.63 14.04
C ALA A 159 -7.40 7.25 14.68
N ARG A 160 -6.33 6.66 15.20
CA ARG A 160 -6.36 5.32 15.80
C ARG A 160 -5.60 5.35 17.14
N SER A 161 -6.12 4.63 18.13
CA SER A 161 -5.40 4.35 19.37
C SER A 161 -4.50 3.14 19.17
N ALA A 162 -3.31 3.15 19.78
CA ALA A 162 -2.34 2.05 19.69
C ALA A 162 -2.79 0.81 20.48
N ASP A 163 -3.70 0.96 21.44
CA ASP A 163 -4.06 -0.08 22.40
C ASP A 163 -5.47 -0.66 22.21
N ASP A 164 -6.29 -0.06 21.30
CA ASP A 164 -7.67 -0.46 21.10
C ASP A 164 -7.82 -1.42 19.92
N GLY A 165 -8.68 -2.43 20.09
CA GLY A 165 -9.20 -3.26 19.00
C GLY A 165 -10.15 -2.48 18.09
N GLN A 166 -11.13 -3.17 17.53
CA GLN A 166 -12.22 -2.57 16.74
C GLN A 166 -13.36 -2.17 17.66
N ALA A 167 -14.23 -1.27 17.20
CA ALA A 167 -15.42 -0.87 17.95
C ALA A 167 -16.63 -0.73 17.03
N LEU A 168 -17.80 -1.14 17.56
CA LEU A 168 -19.11 -0.71 17.03
C LEU A 168 -19.60 0.48 17.84
N LEU A 169 -20.12 1.48 17.14
CA LEU A 169 -20.69 2.68 17.75
C LEU A 169 -22.14 2.85 17.27
N VAL A 170 -23.00 3.28 18.20
CA VAL A 170 -24.39 3.68 17.90
C VAL A 170 -24.64 5.03 18.54
N ASP A 171 -25.26 5.94 17.78
CA ASP A 171 -25.66 7.26 18.24
C ASP A 171 -27.10 7.54 17.80
N GLY A 172 -27.96 7.99 18.73
CA GLY A 172 -29.33 8.37 18.46
C GLY A 172 -30.23 7.28 17.89
N ALA A 173 -29.88 5.99 18.09
CA ALA A 173 -30.59 4.87 17.48
C ALA A 173 -30.53 3.61 18.34
N THR A 174 -31.34 2.62 17.96
CA THR A 174 -31.16 1.21 18.31
C THR A 174 -30.75 0.47 17.03
N VAL A 175 -29.57 -0.17 17.05
CA VAL A 175 -29.03 -0.92 15.92
C VAL A 175 -28.73 -2.34 16.36
N SER A 176 -29.16 -3.31 15.57
CA SER A 176 -28.79 -4.70 15.76
C SER A 176 -27.74 -5.11 14.74
N PHE A 177 -26.72 -5.87 15.20
CA PHE A 177 -25.59 -6.31 14.41
C PHE A 177 -25.51 -7.83 14.35
N ASP A 178 -25.03 -8.36 13.23
CA ASP A 178 -24.81 -9.77 12.99
C ASP A 178 -23.62 -9.96 12.06
N ASP A 179 -23.13 -11.21 11.94
CA ASP A 179 -22.04 -11.58 11.03
C ASP A 179 -20.80 -10.66 11.14
N VAL A 180 -20.37 -10.32 12.37
CA VAL A 180 -19.20 -9.47 12.56
C VAL A 180 -17.93 -10.24 12.27
N ARG A 181 -17.23 -9.83 11.22
CA ARG A 181 -15.96 -10.44 10.81
C ARG A 181 -14.86 -9.40 10.73
N VAL A 182 -13.70 -9.70 11.33
CA VAL A 182 -12.48 -8.92 11.19
C VAL A 182 -11.41 -9.78 10.55
N THR A 183 -10.90 -9.33 9.42
CA THR A 183 -9.82 -10.00 8.69
C THR A 183 -8.60 -9.10 8.64
N ALA A 184 -7.42 -9.61 9.03
CA ALA A 184 -6.16 -8.91 8.85
C ALA A 184 -5.84 -8.80 7.36
N LEU A 185 -5.47 -7.61 6.90
CA LEU A 185 -5.04 -7.35 5.53
C LEU A 185 -3.51 -7.38 5.44
N ALA A 186 -3.00 -7.55 4.22
CA ALA A 186 -1.60 -7.33 3.98
C ALA A 186 -1.24 -5.86 4.29
N PRO A 187 -0.10 -5.60 4.97
CA PRO A 187 0.29 -4.23 5.28
C PRO A 187 0.37 -3.39 4.00
N GLY A 188 -0.27 -2.23 4.00
CA GLY A 188 0.00 -1.16 3.04
C GLY A 188 1.34 -0.48 3.36
N ALA A 189 2.37 -1.28 3.70
CA ALA A 189 3.64 -0.84 4.26
C ALA A 189 4.42 0.10 3.32
N PHE A 190 4.09 0.07 2.04
CA PHE A 190 4.73 0.88 1.01
C PHE A 190 3.91 2.11 0.61
N VAL A 191 2.64 2.21 1.04
CA VAL A 191 1.82 3.39 0.77
C VAL A 191 2.32 4.55 1.64
N ARG A 192 2.65 5.65 0.98
CA ARG A 192 3.16 6.86 1.61
C ARG A 192 2.12 7.49 2.53
N ARG A 193 2.54 7.79 3.75
CA ARG A 193 1.68 8.51 4.70
C ARG A 193 1.45 9.95 4.23
N PRO A 194 0.27 10.53 4.45
CA PRO A 194 0.03 11.93 4.15
C PRO A 194 1.08 12.85 4.79
N GLY A 195 1.74 13.66 3.97
CA GLY A 195 2.81 14.57 4.40
C GLY A 195 4.20 13.93 4.52
N ALA A 196 4.34 12.62 4.29
CA ALA A 196 5.66 12.01 4.15
C ALA A 196 6.29 12.36 2.79
N PRO A 197 7.63 12.38 2.68
CA PRO A 197 8.32 12.61 1.42
C PRO A 197 8.12 11.47 0.43
N LEU A 198 8.36 11.73 -0.86
CA LEU A 198 8.52 10.70 -1.88
C LEU A 198 9.66 9.77 -1.51
N ALA A 199 9.48 8.46 -1.69
CA ALA A 199 10.58 7.51 -1.62
C ALA A 199 11.48 7.63 -2.87
N VAL A 200 12.79 7.62 -2.65
CA VAL A 200 13.80 7.72 -3.70
C VAL A 200 14.31 6.32 -4.05
N PHE A 201 13.97 5.84 -5.24
CA PHE A 201 14.47 4.59 -5.79
C PHE A 201 15.57 4.89 -6.81
N ALA A 202 16.82 4.48 -6.51
CA ALA A 202 17.97 4.71 -7.38
C ALA A 202 18.01 3.64 -8.48
N HIS A 203 17.56 3.99 -9.69
CA HIS A 203 17.47 3.12 -10.86
C HIS A 203 18.85 2.60 -11.29
N ARG A 204 19.09 1.29 -11.11
CA ARG A 204 20.37 0.62 -11.34
C ARG A 204 21.50 1.25 -10.51
N GLY A 205 21.19 1.67 -9.28
CA GLY A 205 22.03 2.56 -8.49
C GLY A 205 21.95 4.02 -8.93
N ALA A 206 22.95 4.83 -8.63
CA ALA A 206 23.02 6.21 -9.10
C ALA A 206 23.54 6.26 -10.55
N SER A 207 22.79 5.69 -11.50
CA SER A 207 23.23 5.42 -12.88
C SER A 207 23.58 6.64 -13.72
N SER A 208 23.14 7.85 -13.33
CA SER A 208 23.60 9.10 -13.96
C SER A 208 25.02 9.53 -13.51
N ALA A 209 25.53 9.00 -12.40
CA ALA A 209 26.79 9.42 -11.77
C ALA A 209 27.83 8.31 -11.67
N ALA A 210 27.44 7.05 -11.84
CA ALA A 210 28.30 5.86 -11.78
C ALA A 210 27.81 4.79 -12.77
N PRO A 211 28.66 3.81 -13.16
CA PRO A 211 28.25 2.76 -14.08
C PRO A 211 27.07 1.95 -13.50
N GLU A 212 25.96 1.89 -14.25
CA GLU A 212 24.73 1.23 -13.84
C GLU A 212 24.96 -0.21 -13.38
N ASN A 213 24.15 -0.68 -12.44
CA ASN A 213 24.16 -2.07 -11.96
C ASN A 213 25.55 -2.54 -11.44
N THR A 214 26.28 -1.65 -10.79
CA THR A 214 27.56 -1.96 -10.10
C THR A 214 27.51 -1.56 -8.64
N LEU A 215 28.33 -2.21 -7.79
CA LEU A 215 28.47 -1.84 -6.38
C LEU A 215 28.95 -0.39 -6.19
N LEU A 216 29.61 0.19 -7.20
CA LEU A 216 29.99 1.59 -7.20
C LEU A 216 28.77 2.49 -7.34
N ALA A 217 27.83 2.17 -8.24
CA ALA A 217 26.58 2.91 -8.39
C ALA A 217 25.69 2.81 -7.13
N ASP A 218 25.71 1.64 -6.48
CA ASP A 218 25.01 1.40 -5.22
C ASP A 218 25.56 2.28 -4.09
N GLU A 219 26.89 2.37 -3.98
CA GLU A 219 27.54 3.22 -2.98
C GLU A 219 27.24 4.71 -3.21
N VAL A 220 27.25 5.17 -4.47
CA VAL A 220 26.90 6.55 -4.81
C VAL A 220 25.44 6.81 -4.49
N ALA A 221 24.51 5.88 -4.79
CA ALA A 221 23.10 5.99 -4.46
C ALA A 221 22.86 6.08 -2.95
N ARG A 222 23.53 5.25 -2.18
CA ARG A 222 23.46 5.22 -0.72
C ARG A 222 23.91 6.55 -0.11
N ARG A 223 25.03 7.10 -0.59
CA ARG A 223 25.54 8.41 -0.17
C ARG A 223 24.63 9.57 -0.61
N ALA A 224 23.90 9.41 -1.69
CA ALA A 224 22.92 10.37 -2.16
C ALA A 224 21.63 10.38 -1.33
N GLY A 225 21.46 9.42 -0.37
CA GLY A 225 20.28 9.32 0.46
C GLY A 225 19.12 8.61 -0.22
N ALA A 226 19.38 7.71 -1.18
CA ALA A 226 18.35 6.86 -1.75
C ALA A 226 17.77 5.91 -0.70
N ASP A 227 16.45 5.81 -0.64
CA ASP A 227 15.75 4.87 0.25
C ASP A 227 15.87 3.43 -0.23
N TRP A 228 15.90 3.26 -1.54
CA TRP A 228 15.99 1.98 -2.25
C TRP A 228 17.02 2.07 -3.36
N ILE A 229 17.78 1.00 -3.52
CA ILE A 229 18.63 0.76 -4.70
C ILE A 229 17.85 -0.20 -5.58
N GLU A 230 17.73 0.12 -6.87
CA GLU A 230 17.06 -0.76 -7.83
C GLU A 230 18.12 -1.46 -8.69
N ASN A 231 17.85 -2.70 -9.03
CA ASN A 231 18.69 -3.51 -9.90
C ASN A 231 17.89 -4.37 -10.87
N ASP A 232 18.58 -4.93 -11.87
CA ASP A 232 18.05 -5.90 -12.83
C ASP A 232 18.78 -7.23 -12.68
N VAL A 233 18.06 -8.35 -12.48
CA VAL A 233 18.68 -9.67 -12.28
C VAL A 233 18.44 -10.59 -13.46
N ARG A 234 19.53 -11.19 -13.99
CA ARG A 234 19.51 -12.18 -15.06
C ARG A 234 20.37 -13.40 -14.70
N PRO A 235 19.99 -14.61 -15.11
CA PRO A 235 20.76 -15.80 -14.84
C PRO A 235 21.91 -15.97 -15.85
N SER A 236 23.07 -16.41 -15.35
CA SER A 236 24.17 -16.94 -16.17
C SER A 236 23.80 -18.32 -16.77
N ARG A 237 24.65 -18.86 -17.64
CA ARG A 237 24.49 -20.20 -18.22
C ARG A 237 24.41 -21.31 -17.17
N ASP A 238 25.16 -21.19 -16.11
CA ASP A 238 25.18 -22.11 -14.97
C ASP A 238 24.17 -21.72 -13.84
N GLY A 239 23.34 -20.74 -14.17
CA GLY A 239 22.15 -20.36 -13.35
C GLY A 239 22.48 -19.49 -12.14
N VAL A 240 23.64 -18.88 -12.07
CA VAL A 240 23.97 -17.87 -11.04
C VAL A 240 23.28 -16.56 -11.38
N PRO A 241 22.53 -15.90 -10.47
CA PRO A 241 21.92 -14.60 -10.73
C PRO A 241 22.99 -13.49 -10.78
N TYR A 242 23.01 -12.71 -11.87
CA TYR A 242 23.87 -11.54 -12.07
C TYR A 242 23.06 -10.26 -12.22
N VAL A 243 23.66 -9.13 -11.86
CA VAL A 243 23.01 -7.81 -11.89
C VAL A 243 23.36 -7.11 -13.20
N LEU A 244 22.43 -7.15 -14.17
CA LEU A 244 22.60 -6.59 -15.51
C LEU A 244 21.24 -6.36 -16.19
N HIS A 245 21.05 -5.18 -16.80
CA HIS A 245 19.78 -4.84 -17.46
C HIS A 245 19.55 -5.59 -18.77
N ASP A 246 20.52 -5.49 -19.70
CA ASP A 246 20.36 -6.03 -21.04
C ASP A 246 20.44 -7.57 -21.03
N ASP A 247 19.95 -8.22 -22.06
CA ASP A 247 20.12 -9.67 -22.25
C ASP A 247 21.53 -10.05 -22.73
N THR A 248 22.34 -9.04 -23.12
CA THR A 248 23.76 -9.21 -23.51
C THR A 248 24.66 -8.32 -22.65
N VAL A 249 25.92 -8.74 -22.51
CA VAL A 249 26.94 -7.96 -21.77
C VAL A 249 27.55 -6.81 -22.58
N ASN A 250 27.14 -6.62 -23.82
CA ASN A 250 27.86 -5.81 -24.83
C ASN A 250 27.91 -4.32 -24.51
N ARG A 251 26.84 -3.75 -23.99
CA ARG A 251 26.71 -2.29 -23.79
C ARG A 251 27.49 -1.78 -22.58
N THR A 252 27.43 -2.53 -21.48
CA THR A 252 27.90 -2.07 -20.17
C THR A 252 29.12 -2.83 -19.66
N THR A 253 29.74 -3.67 -20.52
CA THR A 253 31.00 -4.38 -20.19
C THR A 253 31.99 -4.39 -21.35
N ASN A 254 33.20 -4.86 -21.08
CA ASN A 254 34.21 -5.14 -22.10
C ASN A 254 34.05 -6.54 -22.78
N GLY A 255 32.97 -7.27 -22.43
CA GLY A 255 32.64 -8.58 -23.01
C GLY A 255 31.65 -8.51 -24.17
N THR A 256 31.31 -9.67 -24.72
CA THR A 256 30.30 -9.83 -25.77
C THR A 256 29.53 -11.13 -25.58
N GLY A 257 28.24 -11.13 -25.97
CA GLY A 257 27.37 -12.31 -25.94
C GLY A 257 26.22 -12.17 -24.97
N ALA A 258 25.30 -13.15 -25.03
CA ALA A 258 24.15 -13.19 -24.13
C ALA A 258 24.57 -13.63 -22.72
N VAL A 259 23.99 -13.05 -21.68
CA VAL A 259 24.25 -13.38 -20.27
C VAL A 259 24.02 -14.88 -20.04
N ARG A 260 22.94 -15.42 -20.60
CA ARG A 260 22.56 -16.84 -20.50
C ARG A 260 23.51 -17.81 -21.18
N ASP A 261 24.41 -17.33 -22.04
CA ASP A 261 25.41 -18.14 -22.73
C ASP A 261 26.77 -18.11 -22.02
N LEU A 262 26.96 -17.20 -21.07
CA LEU A 262 28.19 -17.03 -20.31
C LEU A 262 28.12 -17.69 -18.94
N THR A 263 29.14 -18.38 -18.50
CA THR A 263 29.25 -18.91 -17.14
C THR A 263 29.54 -17.80 -16.14
N ALA A 264 29.22 -18.05 -14.87
CA ALA A 264 29.57 -17.17 -13.76
C ALA A 264 31.05 -16.75 -13.80
N ALA A 265 31.97 -17.71 -13.99
CA ALA A 265 33.42 -17.44 -14.09
C ALA A 265 33.81 -16.51 -15.28
N GLN A 266 33.04 -16.53 -16.37
CA GLN A 266 33.25 -15.61 -17.49
C GLN A 266 32.70 -14.21 -17.16
N LEU A 267 31.53 -14.13 -16.49
CA LEU A 267 30.90 -12.87 -16.08
C LEU A 267 31.75 -12.15 -15.01
N ASP A 268 32.30 -12.87 -14.02
CA ASP A 268 33.21 -12.33 -12.99
C ASP A 268 34.41 -11.60 -13.53
N GLY A 269 34.91 -12.05 -14.69
CA GLY A 269 36.07 -11.47 -15.38
C GLY A 269 35.79 -10.12 -16.05
N LEU A 270 34.53 -9.73 -16.25
CA LEU A 270 34.17 -8.56 -17.04
C LEU A 270 34.44 -7.25 -16.31
N ASP A 271 34.91 -6.25 -17.06
CA ASP A 271 34.94 -4.87 -16.63
C ASP A 271 33.62 -4.20 -17.01
N ALA A 272 32.86 -3.80 -16.00
CA ALA A 272 31.58 -3.13 -16.13
C ALA A 272 31.65 -1.60 -15.87
N GLY A 273 32.88 -1.05 -15.79
CA GLY A 273 33.08 0.38 -15.48
C GLY A 273 33.71 1.19 -16.62
N SER A 274 34.60 0.62 -17.39
CA SER A 274 35.36 1.35 -18.42
C SER A 274 34.53 2.02 -19.51
N TRP A 275 33.34 1.50 -19.79
CA TRP A 275 32.38 2.09 -20.75
C TRP A 275 31.82 3.43 -20.28
N PHE A 276 31.66 3.60 -18.96
CA PHE A 276 31.08 4.80 -18.35
C PHE A 276 32.13 5.93 -18.27
N ALA A 277 33.28 5.65 -17.67
CA ALA A 277 34.39 6.60 -17.59
C ALA A 277 35.73 5.90 -17.31
N PRO A 278 36.87 6.48 -17.72
CA PRO A 278 38.18 5.91 -17.38
C PRO A 278 38.44 5.77 -15.88
N THR A 279 37.87 6.64 -15.08
CA THR A 279 37.99 6.64 -13.60
C THR A 279 37.23 5.50 -12.92
N THR A 280 36.29 4.87 -13.63
CA THR A 280 35.48 3.75 -13.13
C THR A 280 35.96 2.40 -13.71
N ALA A 281 37.03 2.41 -14.49
CA ALA A 281 37.64 1.19 -15.03
C ALA A 281 37.98 0.18 -13.94
N GLY A 282 37.67 -1.09 -14.18
CA GLY A 282 37.88 -2.17 -13.22
C GLY A 282 36.69 -2.42 -12.29
N ALA A 283 35.63 -1.62 -12.34
CA ALA A 283 34.38 -1.99 -11.68
C ALA A 283 33.87 -3.30 -12.27
N ARG A 284 33.40 -4.22 -11.40
CA ARG A 284 32.96 -5.55 -11.80
C ARG A 284 31.48 -5.63 -12.00
N LEU A 285 31.07 -6.56 -12.87
CA LEU A 285 29.66 -7.00 -12.93
C LEU A 285 29.35 -7.81 -11.66
N PRO A 286 28.47 -7.39 -10.78
CA PRO A 286 28.23 -8.12 -9.55
C PRO A 286 27.28 -9.29 -9.78
N SER A 287 27.52 -10.41 -9.08
CA SER A 287 26.45 -11.37 -8.81
C SER A 287 25.45 -10.78 -7.83
N LEU A 288 24.20 -11.31 -7.82
CA LEU A 288 23.20 -10.91 -6.82
C LEU A 288 23.72 -11.16 -5.39
N ALA A 289 24.41 -12.29 -5.15
CA ALA A 289 25.03 -12.59 -3.86
C ALA A 289 25.99 -11.49 -3.41
N ALA A 290 26.87 -11.02 -4.30
CA ALA A 290 27.84 -9.96 -3.99
C ALA A 290 27.12 -8.63 -3.64
N GLN A 291 26.04 -8.28 -4.35
CA GLN A 291 25.27 -7.08 -4.08
C GLN A 291 24.50 -7.18 -2.77
N LEU A 292 23.85 -8.32 -2.49
CA LEU A 292 23.14 -8.54 -1.23
C LEU A 292 24.09 -8.48 -0.03
N ASP A 293 25.31 -9.02 -0.15
CA ASP A 293 26.31 -8.94 0.91
C ASP A 293 26.81 -7.51 1.14
N ASP A 294 27.01 -6.72 0.06
CA ASP A 294 27.33 -5.29 0.16
C ASP A 294 26.22 -4.52 0.88
N LEU A 295 24.96 -4.71 0.47
CA LEU A 295 23.80 -4.05 1.08
C LEU A 295 23.59 -4.48 2.53
N ARG A 296 23.77 -5.77 2.85
CA ARG A 296 23.69 -6.28 4.21
C ARG A 296 24.72 -5.60 5.10
N THR A 297 25.94 -5.47 4.63
CA THR A 297 27.08 -4.94 5.39
C THR A 297 27.07 -3.42 5.51
N ARG A 298 26.73 -2.70 4.43
CA ARG A 298 26.82 -1.24 4.37
C ARG A 298 25.48 -0.53 4.55
N GLY A 299 24.38 -1.26 4.54
CA GLY A 299 23.02 -0.71 4.60
C GLY A 299 22.42 -0.46 3.22
N GLY A 300 21.10 -0.30 3.16
CA GLY A 300 20.28 -0.04 1.97
C GLY A 300 19.21 -1.10 1.78
N ASN A 301 18.09 -0.72 1.16
CA ASN A 301 17.03 -1.61 0.72
C ASN A 301 17.19 -1.88 -0.78
N LEU A 302 16.69 -3.02 -1.24
CA LEU A 302 16.81 -3.43 -2.64
C LEU A 302 15.43 -3.57 -3.29
N LEU A 303 15.22 -2.83 -4.37
CA LEU A 303 14.15 -3.09 -5.34
C LEU A 303 14.73 -4.02 -6.42
N LEU A 304 14.44 -5.31 -6.32
CA LEU A 304 15.02 -6.37 -7.15
C LEU A 304 14.12 -6.64 -8.35
N GLU A 305 14.55 -6.30 -9.56
CA GLU A 305 13.86 -6.69 -10.77
C GLU A 305 14.28 -8.07 -11.26
N ILE A 306 13.32 -9.00 -11.35
CA ILE A 306 13.49 -10.25 -12.12
C ILE A 306 13.26 -9.91 -13.58
N LYS A 307 14.35 -9.80 -14.35
CA LYS A 307 14.39 -9.20 -15.69
C LYS A 307 14.14 -10.21 -16.80
N GLY A 308 12.98 -10.08 -17.44
CA GLY A 308 12.54 -10.99 -18.50
C GLY A 308 12.13 -12.39 -17.99
N PRO A 309 11.86 -13.33 -18.89
CA PRO A 309 11.39 -14.66 -18.51
C PRO A 309 12.38 -15.43 -17.64
N HIS A 310 11.89 -15.98 -16.53
CA HIS A 310 12.61 -16.86 -15.63
C HIS A 310 11.80 -18.13 -15.38
N THR A 311 12.50 -19.26 -15.35
CA THR A 311 11.90 -20.51 -14.87
C THR A 311 11.71 -20.46 -13.36
N ARG A 312 10.84 -21.33 -12.82
CA ARG A 312 10.61 -21.45 -11.38
C ARG A 312 11.92 -21.74 -10.61
N ASP A 313 12.82 -22.56 -11.19
CA ASP A 313 14.09 -22.88 -10.55
C ASP A 313 15.07 -21.70 -10.55
N GLU A 314 15.07 -20.86 -11.56
CA GLU A 314 15.85 -19.61 -11.58
C GLU A 314 15.33 -18.62 -10.54
N VAL A 315 14.01 -18.47 -10.40
CA VAL A 315 13.40 -17.67 -9.33
C VAL A 315 13.73 -18.25 -7.94
N ALA A 316 13.73 -19.60 -7.79
CA ALA A 316 14.11 -20.24 -6.53
C ALA A 316 15.55 -19.91 -6.12
N ARG A 317 16.49 -19.79 -7.06
CA ARG A 317 17.87 -19.38 -6.78
C ARG A 317 17.95 -17.92 -6.31
N ILE A 318 17.20 -17.01 -6.93
CA ILE A 318 17.10 -15.61 -6.48
C ILE A 318 16.57 -15.55 -5.04
N VAL A 319 15.49 -16.29 -4.74
CA VAL A 319 14.93 -16.37 -3.39
C VAL A 319 15.93 -16.95 -2.38
N GLN A 320 16.69 -17.97 -2.77
CA GLN A 320 17.73 -18.56 -1.91
C GLN A 320 18.83 -17.54 -1.58
N GLU A 321 19.28 -16.74 -2.55
CA GLU A 321 20.25 -15.67 -2.29
C GLU A 321 19.69 -14.63 -1.32
N VAL A 322 18.45 -14.15 -1.52
CA VAL A 322 17.81 -13.17 -0.63
C VAL A 322 17.71 -13.70 0.81
N ARG A 323 17.31 -14.96 0.99
CA ARG A 323 17.21 -15.60 2.31
C ARG A 323 18.57 -15.88 2.92
N GLY A 324 19.52 -16.39 2.11
CA GLY A 324 20.88 -16.74 2.56
C GLY A 324 21.68 -15.54 3.06
N HIS A 325 21.39 -14.36 2.53
CA HIS A 325 21.99 -13.09 2.96
C HIS A 325 21.14 -12.33 4.00
N GLU A 326 20.07 -12.93 4.54
CA GLU A 326 19.18 -12.33 5.57
C GLU A 326 18.55 -10.99 5.12
N MET A 327 18.26 -10.87 3.83
CA MET A 327 17.74 -9.63 3.24
C MET A 327 16.21 -9.59 3.03
N THR A 328 15.47 -10.62 3.47
CA THR A 328 14.01 -10.72 3.25
C THR A 328 13.23 -9.50 3.73
N GLY A 329 13.63 -8.88 4.83
CA GLY A 329 13.00 -7.65 5.37
C GLY A 329 13.40 -6.37 4.65
N ARG A 330 14.29 -6.45 3.63
CA ARG A 330 14.89 -5.29 2.95
C ARG A 330 14.83 -5.41 1.42
N VAL A 331 14.06 -6.35 0.90
CA VAL A 331 13.88 -6.58 -0.54
C VAL A 331 12.41 -6.43 -0.91
N LEU A 332 12.15 -5.65 -1.96
CA LEU A 332 10.89 -5.60 -2.71
C LEU A 332 11.19 -6.18 -4.10
N VAL A 333 10.48 -7.24 -4.48
CA VAL A 333 10.69 -7.88 -5.78
C VAL A 333 9.77 -7.27 -6.81
N GLN A 334 10.31 -6.87 -7.96
CA GLN A 334 9.51 -6.38 -9.09
C GLN A 334 9.77 -7.19 -10.36
N SER A 335 8.82 -7.18 -11.27
CA SER A 335 8.98 -7.72 -12.62
C SER A 335 7.90 -7.20 -13.57
N PHE A 336 8.21 -7.17 -14.87
CA PHE A 336 7.20 -7.07 -15.95
C PHE A 336 6.45 -8.40 -16.15
N GLU A 337 7.09 -9.51 -15.78
CA GLU A 337 6.60 -10.87 -16.00
C GLU A 337 5.75 -11.32 -14.81
N ALA A 338 4.44 -11.41 -14.99
CA ALA A 338 3.52 -11.85 -13.94
C ALA A 338 3.87 -13.27 -13.44
N ASP A 339 4.37 -14.14 -14.32
CA ASP A 339 4.76 -15.51 -13.92
C ASP A 339 5.96 -15.52 -12.98
N ALA A 340 6.94 -14.62 -13.15
CA ALA A 340 8.04 -14.47 -12.20
C ALA A 340 7.52 -14.06 -10.81
N LEU A 341 6.52 -13.18 -10.75
CA LEU A 341 5.87 -12.77 -9.49
C LEU A 341 5.06 -13.92 -8.87
N ARG A 342 4.33 -14.71 -9.68
CA ARG A 342 3.61 -15.91 -9.20
C ARG A 342 4.58 -16.93 -8.62
N HIS A 343 5.69 -17.22 -9.31
CA HIS A 343 6.73 -18.10 -8.79
C HIS A 343 7.35 -17.56 -7.50
N THR A 344 7.60 -16.25 -7.42
CA THR A 344 8.12 -15.64 -6.19
C THR A 344 7.11 -15.79 -5.05
N ARG A 345 5.81 -15.55 -5.28
CA ARG A 345 4.76 -15.71 -4.28
C ARG A 345 4.66 -17.13 -3.74
N GLU A 346 4.78 -18.13 -4.63
CA GLU A 346 4.76 -19.55 -4.24
C GLU A 346 5.98 -19.92 -3.40
N LEU A 347 7.17 -19.44 -3.78
CA LEU A 347 8.45 -19.81 -3.19
C LEU A 347 8.77 -19.02 -1.92
N ALA A 348 8.34 -17.76 -1.86
CA ALA A 348 8.65 -16.80 -0.80
C ALA A 348 7.46 -15.87 -0.53
N PRO A 349 6.39 -16.38 0.11
CA PRO A 349 5.18 -15.58 0.40
C PRO A 349 5.45 -14.36 1.29
N GLU A 350 6.56 -14.35 2.03
CA GLU A 350 7.00 -13.24 2.88
C GLU A 350 7.59 -12.07 2.09
N LEU A 351 8.01 -12.25 0.84
CA LEU A 351 8.56 -11.16 0.03
C LEU A 351 7.44 -10.29 -0.55
N PRO A 352 7.51 -8.98 -0.36
CA PRO A 352 6.59 -8.05 -1.03
C PRO A 352 6.87 -8.02 -2.54
N LEU A 353 5.80 -7.88 -3.33
CA LEU A 353 5.85 -7.93 -4.79
C LEU A 353 5.37 -6.62 -5.40
N ALA A 354 5.97 -6.22 -6.51
CA ALA A 354 5.56 -5.11 -7.33
C ALA A 354 5.45 -5.51 -8.82
N LEU A 355 4.49 -4.96 -9.54
CA LEU A 355 4.31 -5.20 -10.96
C LEU A 355 4.73 -3.99 -11.77
N LEU A 356 5.67 -4.17 -12.69
CA LEU A 356 6.08 -3.15 -13.66
C LEU A 356 5.14 -3.14 -14.88
N ARG A 357 4.74 -1.96 -15.34
CA ARG A 357 3.91 -1.77 -16.54
C ARG A 357 4.36 -0.58 -17.37
N SER A 358 4.56 -0.80 -18.67
CA SER A 358 4.78 0.29 -19.63
C SER A 358 3.49 1.04 -19.98
N GLY A 359 2.34 0.35 -19.95
CA GLY A 359 0.99 0.89 -20.05
C GLY A 359 0.16 0.41 -18.85
N LEU A 360 -0.87 1.15 -18.44
CA LEU A 360 -1.75 0.70 -17.35
C LEU A 360 -2.62 -0.47 -17.81
N ASP A 361 -2.80 -1.46 -16.93
CA ASP A 361 -3.84 -2.47 -17.10
C ASP A 361 -5.24 -1.80 -17.14
N ASP A 362 -6.24 -2.47 -17.71
CA ASP A 362 -7.62 -1.96 -17.72
C ASP A 362 -8.13 -1.76 -16.28
N ASP A 363 -7.85 -2.71 -15.39
CA ASP A 363 -8.12 -2.64 -13.95
C ASP A 363 -6.85 -2.97 -13.14
N PRO A 364 -6.01 -1.97 -12.83
CA PRO A 364 -4.80 -2.17 -12.05
C PRO A 364 -5.06 -2.71 -10.64
N VAL A 365 -6.22 -2.38 -10.05
CA VAL A 365 -6.60 -2.87 -8.70
C VAL A 365 -6.91 -4.37 -8.74
N ALA A 366 -7.66 -4.84 -9.75
CA ALA A 366 -7.96 -6.26 -9.90
C ALA A 366 -6.67 -7.09 -10.10
N VAL A 367 -5.76 -6.63 -10.97
CA VAL A 367 -4.46 -7.29 -11.21
C VAL A 367 -3.61 -7.29 -9.93
N SER A 368 -3.59 -6.17 -9.19
CA SER A 368 -2.85 -6.09 -7.93
C SER A 368 -3.37 -7.08 -6.89
N ARG A 369 -4.69 -7.25 -6.79
CA ARG A 369 -5.30 -8.23 -5.90
C ARG A 369 -5.02 -9.66 -6.33
N GLU A 370 -5.12 -9.97 -7.63
CA GLU A 370 -4.81 -11.30 -8.17
C GLU A 370 -3.40 -11.75 -7.82
N LEU A 371 -2.41 -10.85 -8.00
CA LEU A 371 -1.00 -11.15 -7.75
C LEU A 371 -0.58 -10.92 -6.29
N GLY A 372 -1.43 -10.35 -5.44
CA GLY A 372 -1.12 -10.02 -4.05
C GLY A 372 -0.01 -8.96 -3.96
N LEU A 373 -0.08 -7.91 -4.77
CA LEU A 373 0.98 -6.91 -4.87
C LEU A 373 1.00 -5.97 -3.66
N ALA A 374 2.20 -5.59 -3.24
CA ALA A 374 2.47 -4.51 -2.30
C ALA A 374 2.60 -3.15 -3.03
N ALA A 375 3.01 -3.17 -4.30
CA ALA A 375 3.14 -1.96 -5.11
C ALA A 375 2.85 -2.23 -6.60
N TYR A 376 2.46 -1.18 -7.31
CA TYR A 376 2.26 -1.15 -8.77
C TYR A 376 3.16 -0.07 -9.35
N HIS A 377 4.01 -0.43 -10.32
CA HIS A 377 5.05 0.43 -10.87
C HIS A 377 4.79 0.78 -12.34
N PRO A 378 3.98 1.81 -12.62
CA PRO A 378 3.69 2.24 -13.98
C PRO A 378 4.81 3.12 -14.54
N ALA A 379 4.92 3.13 -15.88
CA ALA A 379 5.67 4.18 -16.58
C ALA A 379 5.01 5.55 -16.36
N ASP A 380 5.81 6.61 -16.30
CA ASP A 380 5.35 7.99 -16.07
C ASP A 380 4.28 8.44 -17.08
N GLU A 381 4.49 8.18 -18.36
CA GLU A 381 3.54 8.55 -19.41
C GLU A 381 2.20 7.84 -19.28
N ALA A 382 2.23 6.57 -18.87
CA ALA A 382 1.01 5.78 -18.66
C ALA A 382 0.20 6.31 -17.47
N LEU A 383 0.86 6.63 -16.36
CA LEU A 383 0.20 7.21 -15.19
C LEU A 383 -0.33 8.61 -15.47
N ALA A 384 0.40 9.43 -16.23
CA ALA A 384 -0.02 10.79 -16.58
C ALA A 384 -1.35 10.82 -17.35
N ALA A 385 -1.69 9.75 -18.07
CA ALA A 385 -2.95 9.61 -18.81
C ALA A 385 -4.15 9.24 -17.89
N ARG A 386 -3.89 8.63 -16.72
CA ARG A 386 -4.91 8.13 -15.78
C ARG A 386 -4.47 8.32 -14.32
N PRO A 387 -4.25 9.57 -13.85
CA PRO A 387 -3.70 9.83 -12.51
C PRO A 387 -4.62 9.39 -11.36
N GLU A 388 -5.93 9.24 -11.62
CA GLU A 388 -6.92 8.78 -10.64
C GLU A 388 -6.66 7.34 -10.15
N VAL A 389 -5.87 6.56 -10.90
CA VAL A 389 -5.49 5.18 -10.53
C VAL A 389 -4.70 5.14 -9.21
N VAL A 390 -3.94 6.18 -8.88
CA VAL A 390 -3.19 6.28 -7.61
C VAL A 390 -4.14 6.11 -6.42
N ALA A 391 -5.21 6.90 -6.37
CA ALA A 391 -6.17 6.82 -5.27
C ALA A 391 -6.87 5.45 -5.18
N ALA A 392 -7.16 4.83 -6.33
CA ALA A 392 -7.79 3.51 -6.37
C ALA A 392 -6.84 2.40 -5.86
N LEU A 393 -5.56 2.46 -6.23
CA LEU A 393 -4.54 1.53 -5.75
C LEU A 393 -4.27 1.72 -4.24
N HIS A 394 -4.18 2.97 -3.76
CA HIS A 394 -4.04 3.26 -2.34
C HIS A 394 -5.21 2.72 -1.52
N ALA A 395 -6.44 2.87 -2.02
CA ALA A 395 -7.63 2.29 -1.38
C ALA A 395 -7.60 0.75 -1.32
N ALA A 396 -6.77 0.11 -2.14
CA ALA A 396 -6.52 -1.33 -2.11
C ALA A 396 -5.24 -1.70 -1.33
N GLY A 397 -4.57 -0.74 -0.67
CA GLY A 397 -3.33 -0.96 0.07
C GLY A 397 -2.08 -1.14 -0.80
N VAL A 398 -2.16 -0.76 -2.08
CA VAL A 398 -1.10 -0.93 -3.07
C VAL A 398 -0.41 0.41 -3.34
N ALA A 399 0.90 0.47 -3.11
CA ALA A 399 1.69 1.66 -3.39
C ALA A 399 1.92 1.86 -4.90
N VAL A 400 2.20 3.11 -5.29
CA VAL A 400 2.49 3.48 -6.68
C VAL A 400 3.86 4.14 -6.77
N ASN A 401 4.84 3.45 -7.40
CA ASN A 401 6.17 4.03 -7.66
C ASN A 401 6.39 4.14 -9.17
N VAL A 402 6.77 5.31 -9.62
CA VAL A 402 6.78 5.66 -11.05
C VAL A 402 8.19 5.63 -11.62
N TRP A 403 8.39 5.03 -12.78
CA TRP A 403 9.67 4.89 -13.48
C TRP A 403 9.63 5.45 -14.91
N THR A 404 10.75 5.80 -15.55
CA THR A 404 11.98 6.30 -14.93
C THR A 404 11.95 7.80 -15.06
N VAL A 405 12.00 8.55 -13.97
CA VAL A 405 11.73 9.99 -13.98
C VAL A 405 12.89 10.80 -13.44
N ASP A 406 13.50 11.60 -14.32
CA ASP A 406 14.72 12.39 -14.06
C ASP A 406 14.48 13.92 -14.07
N SER A 407 13.22 14.36 -13.98
CA SER A 407 12.84 15.76 -14.15
C SER A 407 12.14 16.33 -12.92
N ALA A 408 12.65 17.43 -12.37
CA ALA A 408 12.07 18.12 -11.21
C ALA A 408 10.62 18.59 -11.47
N THR A 409 10.29 18.96 -12.71
CA THR A 409 8.90 19.30 -13.08
C THR A 409 7.97 18.11 -12.94
N ARG A 410 8.45 16.92 -13.34
CA ARG A 410 7.66 15.68 -13.19
C ARG A 410 7.60 15.22 -11.75
N TRP A 411 8.68 15.31 -10.96
CA TRP A 411 8.68 15.00 -9.53
C TRP A 411 7.60 15.79 -8.79
N LYS A 412 7.50 17.10 -9.07
CA LYS A 412 6.46 17.96 -8.50
C LYS A 412 5.05 17.48 -8.87
N ALA A 413 4.83 17.10 -10.13
CA ALA A 413 3.53 16.64 -10.59
C ALA A 413 3.15 15.29 -9.97
N LEU A 414 4.12 14.38 -9.83
CA LEU A 414 3.92 13.06 -9.22
C LEU A 414 3.66 13.17 -7.71
N ASP A 415 4.39 14.05 -7.01
CA ASP A 415 4.14 14.33 -5.60
C ASP A 415 2.73 14.88 -5.37
N ALA A 416 2.29 15.82 -6.21
CA ALA A 416 0.93 16.37 -6.16
C ALA A 416 -0.15 15.32 -6.52
N ALA A 417 0.17 14.33 -7.37
CA ALA A 417 -0.70 13.20 -7.69
C ALA A 417 -0.75 12.15 -6.56
N GLY A 418 0.09 12.28 -5.54
CA GLY A 418 0.09 11.41 -4.38
C GLY A 418 0.84 10.10 -4.57
N VAL A 419 1.71 9.94 -5.58
CA VAL A 419 2.52 8.73 -5.75
C VAL A 419 3.44 8.52 -4.54
N ASP A 420 3.85 7.28 -4.30
CA ASP A 420 4.61 6.90 -3.10
C ASP A 420 6.11 7.07 -3.29
N GLY A 421 6.60 6.83 -4.50
CA GLY A 421 8.02 6.96 -4.80
C GLY A 421 8.31 7.15 -6.28
N VAL A 422 9.56 7.51 -6.55
CA VAL A 422 10.07 7.73 -7.90
C VAL A 422 11.34 6.92 -8.12
N ILE A 423 11.33 6.12 -9.19
CA ILE A 423 12.48 5.39 -9.69
C ILE A 423 13.21 6.31 -10.68
N THR A 424 14.45 6.69 -10.35
CA THR A 424 15.20 7.74 -11.05
C THR A 424 16.68 7.37 -11.24
N ASN A 425 17.28 7.82 -12.37
CA ASN A 425 18.73 7.75 -12.57
C ASN A 425 19.49 8.79 -11.73
N ARG A 426 18.77 9.77 -11.15
CA ARG A 426 19.33 10.96 -10.49
C ARG A 426 18.93 11.06 -9.02
N PRO A 427 19.26 10.04 -8.19
CA PRO A 427 18.79 9.98 -6.81
C PRO A 427 19.25 11.17 -5.97
N ALA A 428 20.48 11.69 -6.18
CA ALA A 428 20.98 12.85 -5.47
C ALA A 428 20.17 14.14 -5.77
N GLU A 429 19.77 14.33 -7.04
CA GLU A 429 18.99 15.47 -7.46
C GLU A 429 17.56 15.39 -6.90
N LEU A 430 16.93 14.19 -6.92
CA LEU A 430 15.60 13.98 -6.34
C LEU A 430 15.63 14.17 -4.82
N ALA A 431 16.60 13.60 -4.11
CA ALA A 431 16.73 13.79 -2.66
C ALA A 431 16.93 15.26 -2.28
N GLY A 432 17.75 15.99 -3.04
CA GLY A 432 17.93 17.43 -2.86
C GLY A 432 16.66 18.23 -3.16
N TRP A 433 15.91 17.85 -4.20
CA TRP A 433 14.62 18.46 -4.52
C TRP A 433 13.59 18.24 -3.40
N ILE A 434 13.47 17.01 -2.90
CA ILE A 434 12.59 16.68 -1.76
C ILE A 434 12.93 17.55 -0.55
N SER A 435 14.22 17.60 -0.16
CA SER A 435 14.66 18.38 1.00
C SER A 435 14.38 19.89 0.87
N ALA A 436 14.27 20.41 -0.34
CA ALA A 436 13.97 21.82 -0.60
C ALA A 436 12.46 22.14 -0.62
N HIS A 437 11.58 21.13 -0.63
CA HIS A 437 10.13 21.28 -0.77
C HIS A 437 9.33 20.70 0.42
N GLN A 438 10.02 20.20 1.42
CA GLN A 438 9.49 19.88 2.75
C GLN A 438 9.56 21.12 3.65
#